data_ac023d9925266718a664103056e08770
#
_entry.id   ac023d9925266718a664103056e08770
#
_cell.length_a   1.000
_cell.length_b   1.000
_cell.length_c   1.000
_cell.angle_alpha   90.00
_cell.angle_beta   90.00
_cell.angle_gamma   90.00
#
_symmetry.space_group_name_H-M   'P 1'
#
loop_
_entity.id
_entity.type
_entity.pdbx_description
1 polymer ?
#
loop_
_entity_poly.entity_id
_entity_poly.type
_entity_poly.pdbx_seq_one_letter_code
_entity_poly.pdbx_strand_id
1 'polypeptide(L)'
;MAVVIPAKDEAERIAATVRAARAIPYVDLVLVVDDGSEDDTQHAARGAGAVVVRHSVNRGKASAMETGASVVAMRDVEGAPPRLLLFIDADLGETAVATAPLVPPVLEERADCTIAVLPPQPGAGGRGIVTGLARRAIVRATGWSPTQPLSGQRCLTREAFDTATPLSRGWGVETGMTIDLLVAGFTVQEVPCDLRHRPSTNDLAGQLHRGAQYRDVALAVSTRKVRGVRVPGSRRGDRPANQRPGRPYRAWSTPPESRTADPAD
;
A
#
# COMPACT_ATOMS: atom_id res chain seq x y z
N MET A 1 -7.50 -0.84 13.70
CA MET A 1 -6.76 -0.70 12.44
C MET A 1 -6.66 0.77 12.07
N ALA A 2 -5.56 1.22 11.47
CA ALA A 2 -5.39 2.60 11.03
C ALA A 2 -5.41 2.72 9.51
N VAL A 3 -6.13 3.73 8.99
CA VAL A 3 -6.03 4.17 7.60
C VAL A 3 -5.03 5.33 7.55
N VAL A 4 -4.06 5.25 6.64
CA VAL A 4 -3.06 6.28 6.39
C VAL A 4 -3.25 6.81 4.97
N ILE A 5 -3.45 8.11 4.84
CA ILE A 5 -3.76 8.80 3.59
C ILE A 5 -2.68 9.85 3.32
N PRO A 6 -1.65 9.56 2.52
CA PRO A 6 -0.77 10.58 1.98
C PRO A 6 -1.56 11.51 1.07
N ALA A 7 -1.51 12.81 1.31
CA ALA A 7 -2.27 13.80 0.55
C ALA A 7 -1.40 15.00 0.17
N LYS A 8 -1.59 15.51 -1.05
CA LYS A 8 -1.03 16.78 -1.51
C LYS A 8 -1.97 17.42 -2.51
N ASP A 9 -2.45 18.63 -2.19
CA ASP A 9 -3.35 19.42 -3.03
C ASP A 9 -4.63 18.66 -3.44
N GLU A 10 -5.35 18.11 -2.43
CA GLU A 10 -6.55 17.26 -2.59
C GLU A 10 -7.76 17.82 -1.82
N ALA A 11 -7.84 19.13 -1.60
CA ALA A 11 -8.90 19.77 -0.81
C ALA A 11 -10.33 19.39 -1.25
N GLU A 12 -10.53 19.21 -2.56
CA GLU A 12 -11.86 18.89 -3.14
C GLU A 12 -12.36 17.48 -2.77
N ARG A 13 -11.46 16.53 -2.52
CA ARG A 13 -11.81 15.11 -2.39
C ARG A 13 -11.49 14.51 -1.04
N ILE A 14 -10.48 15.03 -0.36
CA ILE A 14 -9.98 14.44 0.88
C ILE A 14 -11.07 14.26 1.93
N ALA A 15 -12.02 15.19 2.04
CA ALA A 15 -13.10 15.09 3.01
C ALA A 15 -14.02 13.89 2.75
N ALA A 16 -14.34 13.61 1.48
CA ALA A 16 -15.12 12.43 1.10
C ALA A 16 -14.34 11.15 1.35
N THR A 17 -13.05 11.13 0.96
CA THR A 17 -12.15 10.00 1.20
C THR A 17 -12.03 9.67 2.68
N VAL A 18 -11.88 10.67 3.54
CA VAL A 18 -11.81 10.48 5.01
C VAL A 18 -13.10 9.89 5.55
N ARG A 19 -14.26 10.46 5.16
CA ARG A 19 -15.56 9.93 5.62
C ARG A 19 -15.78 8.48 5.19
N ALA A 20 -15.46 8.15 3.93
CA ALA A 20 -15.57 6.80 3.42
C ALA A 20 -14.58 5.83 4.11
N ALA A 21 -13.34 6.27 4.36
CA ALA A 21 -12.35 5.49 5.10
C ALA A 21 -12.80 5.16 6.53
N ARG A 22 -13.48 6.10 7.21
CA ARG A 22 -14.03 5.88 8.57
C ARG A 22 -15.15 4.85 8.60
N ALA A 23 -15.82 4.62 7.49
CA ALA A 23 -16.88 3.62 7.37
C ALA A 23 -16.35 2.18 7.12
N ILE A 24 -15.05 2.02 6.87
CA ILE A 24 -14.44 0.71 6.68
C ILE A 24 -14.46 -0.05 8.02
N PRO A 25 -14.90 -1.31 8.05
CA PRO A 25 -14.90 -2.11 9.28
C PRO A 25 -13.50 -2.18 9.93
N TYR A 26 -13.49 -2.18 11.27
CA TYR A 26 -12.28 -2.23 12.10
C TYR A 26 -11.38 -0.98 12.06
N VAL A 27 -11.75 0.07 11.35
CA VAL A 27 -11.01 1.34 11.36
C VAL A 27 -11.37 2.11 12.65
N ASP A 28 -10.36 2.36 13.46
CA ASP A 28 -10.44 3.16 14.70
C ASP A 28 -9.61 4.45 14.61
N LEU A 29 -8.80 4.58 13.55
CA LEU A 29 -7.96 5.75 13.31
C LEU A 29 -7.86 6.04 11.81
N VAL A 30 -8.20 7.26 11.40
CA VAL A 30 -7.89 7.78 10.06
C VAL A 30 -6.88 8.91 10.21
N LEU A 31 -5.73 8.73 9.61
CA LEU A 31 -4.61 9.67 9.63
C LEU A 31 -4.34 10.17 8.21
N VAL A 32 -4.40 11.47 8.03
CA VAL A 32 -3.98 12.15 6.81
C VAL A 32 -2.60 12.76 7.04
N VAL A 33 -1.66 12.45 6.15
CA VAL A 33 -0.36 13.13 6.10
C VAL A 33 -0.37 14.10 4.94
N ASP A 34 -0.55 15.37 5.26
CA ASP A 34 -0.51 16.48 4.30
C ASP A 34 0.95 16.78 3.94
N ASP A 35 1.35 16.40 2.75
CA ASP A 35 2.72 16.52 2.26
C ASP A 35 3.01 17.90 1.65
N GLY A 36 2.73 18.94 2.44
CA GLY A 36 3.01 20.34 2.08
C GLY A 36 2.05 20.88 1.03
N SER A 37 0.73 20.65 1.19
CA SER A 37 -0.29 21.24 0.30
C SER A 37 -0.30 22.76 0.35
N GLU A 38 -0.65 23.38 -0.77
CA GLU A 38 -0.83 24.83 -0.90
C GLU A 38 -2.31 25.23 -0.83
N ASP A 39 -3.21 24.23 -0.89
CA ASP A 39 -4.67 24.40 -0.79
C ASP A 39 -5.19 24.04 0.61
N ASP A 40 -6.52 24.01 0.77
CA ASP A 40 -7.21 23.72 2.03
C ASP A 40 -7.28 22.21 2.40
N THR A 41 -6.41 21.38 1.83
CA THR A 41 -6.39 19.91 2.09
C THR A 41 -6.40 19.60 3.60
N GLN A 42 -5.54 20.27 4.37
CA GLN A 42 -5.41 20.06 5.81
C GLN A 42 -6.73 20.36 6.54
N HIS A 43 -7.33 21.50 6.23
CA HIS A 43 -8.59 21.95 6.86
C HIS A 43 -9.74 20.99 6.54
N ALA A 44 -9.89 20.64 5.27
CA ALA A 44 -10.91 19.70 4.79
C ALA A 44 -10.79 18.32 5.43
N ALA A 45 -9.57 17.79 5.57
CA ALA A 45 -9.32 16.51 6.21
C ALA A 45 -9.68 16.52 7.71
N ARG A 46 -9.31 17.58 8.44
CA ARG A 46 -9.66 17.74 9.86
C ARG A 46 -11.17 17.87 10.05
N GLY A 47 -11.83 18.67 9.21
CA GLY A 47 -13.28 18.84 9.24
C GLY A 47 -14.05 17.54 8.97
N ALA A 48 -13.46 16.60 8.24
CA ALA A 48 -13.99 15.26 8.01
C ALA A 48 -13.71 14.27 9.16
N GLY A 49 -12.93 14.67 10.17
CA GLY A 49 -12.65 13.88 11.38
C GLY A 49 -11.36 13.04 11.29
N ALA A 50 -10.42 13.38 10.41
CA ALA A 50 -9.10 12.76 10.41
C ALA A 50 -8.16 13.42 11.43
N VAL A 51 -7.24 12.63 11.97
CA VAL A 51 -6.02 13.17 12.54
C VAL A 51 -5.14 13.63 11.39
N VAL A 52 -4.59 14.85 11.46
CA VAL A 52 -3.78 15.39 10.38
C VAL A 52 -2.39 15.77 10.88
N VAL A 53 -1.38 15.26 10.20
CA VAL A 53 0.02 15.66 10.34
C VAL A 53 0.43 16.35 9.04
N ARG A 54 1.19 17.45 9.14
CA ARG A 54 1.63 18.20 7.97
C ARG A 54 3.15 18.27 7.89
N HIS A 55 3.67 18.02 6.71
CA HIS A 55 5.05 18.35 6.36
C HIS A 55 5.15 19.84 5.99
N SER A 56 6.21 20.51 6.39
CA SER A 56 6.45 21.91 6.05
C SER A 56 6.72 22.11 4.56
N VAL A 57 7.20 21.07 3.88
CA VAL A 57 7.49 21.04 2.43
C VAL A 57 7.13 19.66 1.88
N ASN A 58 6.91 19.57 0.57
CA ASN A 58 6.69 18.29 -0.10
C ASN A 58 7.93 17.38 0.04
N ARG A 59 7.74 16.20 0.66
CA ARG A 59 8.77 15.17 0.89
C ARG A 59 8.53 13.91 0.06
N GLY A 60 7.38 13.83 -0.57
CA GLY A 60 6.93 12.72 -1.41
C GLY A 60 6.18 11.63 -0.66
N LYS A 61 5.41 10.83 -1.42
CA LYS A 61 4.50 9.78 -0.93
C LYS A 61 5.17 8.84 0.06
N ALA A 62 6.39 8.37 -0.24
CA ALA A 62 7.14 7.47 0.64
C ALA A 62 7.31 8.06 2.05
N SER A 63 7.79 9.31 2.13
CA SER A 63 7.98 10.00 3.41
C SER A 63 6.66 10.23 4.14
N ALA A 64 5.59 10.53 3.42
CA ALA A 64 4.27 10.68 4.02
C ALA A 64 3.74 9.34 4.58
N MET A 65 3.95 8.23 3.87
CA MET A 65 3.60 6.90 4.38
C MET A 65 4.40 6.54 5.64
N GLU A 66 5.71 6.78 5.64
CA GLU A 66 6.59 6.52 6.81
C GLU A 66 6.21 7.39 8.01
N THR A 67 5.95 8.68 7.78
CA THR A 67 5.45 9.59 8.83
C THR A 67 4.13 9.09 9.38
N GLY A 68 3.21 8.69 8.51
CA GLY A 68 1.90 8.18 8.92
C GLY A 68 2.02 6.92 9.78
N ALA A 69 2.83 5.95 9.35
CA ALA A 69 3.06 4.73 10.10
C ALA A 69 3.69 5.01 11.47
N SER A 70 4.64 5.94 11.53
CA SER A 70 5.28 6.35 12.80
C SER A 70 4.28 7.00 13.76
N VAL A 71 3.39 7.86 13.26
CA VAL A 71 2.34 8.50 14.09
C VAL A 71 1.31 7.47 14.56
N VAL A 72 0.96 6.49 13.73
CA VAL A 72 0.09 5.37 14.14
C VAL A 72 0.77 4.58 15.26
N ALA A 73 2.07 4.28 15.13
CA ALA A 73 2.82 3.56 16.17
C ALA A 73 2.82 4.28 17.53
N MET A 74 2.97 5.60 17.52
CA MET A 74 2.89 6.41 18.76
C MET A 74 1.49 6.41 19.41
N ARG A 75 0.46 5.95 18.68
CA ARG A 75 -0.92 5.86 19.17
C ARG A 75 -1.38 4.42 19.41
N ASP A 76 -0.50 3.45 19.23
CA ASP A 76 -0.78 2.07 19.59
C ASP A 76 -0.84 1.95 21.14
N VAL A 77 -1.72 1.08 21.60
CA VAL A 77 -1.92 0.86 23.04
C VAL A 77 -0.87 -0.14 23.51
N GLU A 78 -0.19 0.18 24.58
CA GLU A 78 0.80 -0.72 25.20
C GLU A 78 0.13 -2.04 25.60
N GLY A 79 0.78 -3.16 25.25
CA GLY A 79 0.25 -4.51 25.51
C GLY A 79 -0.80 -5.00 24.53
N ALA A 80 -1.26 -4.17 23.59
CA ALA A 80 -2.15 -4.58 22.50
C ALA A 80 -1.35 -4.88 21.20
N PRO A 81 -1.88 -5.73 20.30
CA PRO A 81 -1.29 -5.91 18.98
C PRO A 81 -1.19 -4.59 18.22
N PRO A 82 -0.09 -4.33 17.49
CA PRO A 82 0.04 -3.15 16.65
C PRO A 82 -1.10 -3.05 15.63
N ARG A 83 -1.57 -1.82 15.37
CA ARG A 83 -2.58 -1.60 14.34
C ARG A 83 -2.08 -2.05 12.97
N LEU A 84 -2.93 -2.74 12.23
CA LEU A 84 -2.74 -2.91 10.79
C LEU A 84 -2.75 -1.52 10.12
N LEU A 85 -2.00 -1.40 9.03
CA LEU A 85 -1.90 -0.19 8.22
C LEU A 85 -2.64 -0.39 6.90
N LEU A 86 -3.68 0.41 6.64
CA LEU A 86 -4.34 0.49 5.35
C LEU A 86 -3.93 1.82 4.69
N PHE A 87 -3.09 1.75 3.66
CA PHE A 87 -2.74 2.89 2.82
C PHE A 87 -3.74 3.03 1.70
N ILE A 88 -4.25 4.25 1.51
CA ILE A 88 -5.15 4.60 0.40
C ILE A 88 -4.78 5.96 -0.16
N ASP A 89 -5.07 6.18 -1.45
CA ASP A 89 -4.84 7.46 -2.11
C ASP A 89 -5.91 8.50 -1.70
N ALA A 90 -5.52 9.77 -1.66
CA ALA A 90 -6.36 10.85 -1.15
C ALA A 90 -7.55 11.22 -2.08
N ASP A 91 -7.45 10.86 -3.36
CA ASP A 91 -8.39 11.22 -4.42
C ASP A 91 -9.54 10.21 -4.65
N LEU A 92 -9.64 9.16 -3.83
CA LEU A 92 -10.65 8.10 -3.98
C LEU A 92 -12.08 8.57 -3.72
N GLY A 93 -12.26 9.64 -2.95
CA GLY A 93 -13.59 10.13 -2.58
C GLY A 93 -14.42 9.05 -1.87
N GLU A 94 -15.71 8.97 -2.21
CA GLU A 94 -16.63 8.00 -1.61
C GLU A 94 -16.26 6.54 -1.93
N THR A 95 -15.51 6.29 -3.01
CA THR A 95 -15.10 4.92 -3.37
C THR A 95 -14.06 4.33 -2.43
N ALA A 96 -13.46 5.13 -1.54
CA ALA A 96 -12.47 4.66 -0.58
C ALA A 96 -12.99 3.50 0.30
N VAL A 97 -14.30 3.43 0.57
CA VAL A 97 -14.92 2.32 1.31
C VAL A 97 -14.74 0.98 0.59
N ALA A 98 -14.59 0.98 -0.75
CA ALA A 98 -14.36 -0.24 -1.54
C ALA A 98 -12.96 -0.85 -1.33
N THR A 99 -12.09 -0.24 -0.51
CA THR A 99 -10.84 -0.86 -0.03
C THR A 99 -11.07 -1.84 1.14
N ALA A 100 -12.27 -1.89 1.71
CA ALA A 100 -12.62 -2.80 2.82
C ALA A 100 -12.21 -4.27 2.57
N PRO A 101 -12.32 -4.86 1.36
CA PRO A 101 -11.91 -6.23 1.10
C PRO A 101 -10.41 -6.52 1.32
N LEU A 102 -9.57 -5.47 1.38
CA LEU A 102 -8.14 -5.63 1.68
C LEU A 102 -7.87 -6.07 3.12
N VAL A 103 -8.80 -5.83 4.04
CA VAL A 103 -8.60 -5.98 5.48
C VAL A 103 -8.69 -7.43 5.95
N PRO A 104 -9.75 -8.20 5.63
CA PRO A 104 -9.94 -9.54 6.17
C PRO A 104 -8.75 -10.48 5.96
N PRO A 105 -8.09 -10.55 4.77
CA PRO A 105 -6.97 -11.46 4.60
C PRO A 105 -5.77 -11.17 5.52
N VAL A 106 -5.59 -9.90 5.92
CA VAL A 106 -4.51 -9.52 6.84
C VAL A 106 -4.95 -9.71 8.29
N LEU A 107 -6.19 -9.36 8.61
CA LEU A 107 -6.75 -9.49 9.95
C LEU A 107 -6.86 -10.97 10.37
N GLU A 108 -7.21 -11.85 9.43
CA GLU A 108 -7.32 -13.29 9.62
C GLU A 108 -5.97 -14.03 9.42
N GLU A 109 -4.87 -13.28 9.35
CA GLU A 109 -3.52 -13.81 9.22
C GLU A 109 -3.29 -14.71 7.99
N ARG A 110 -4.09 -14.52 6.92
CA ARG A 110 -3.93 -15.23 5.64
C ARG A 110 -2.93 -14.54 4.70
N ALA A 111 -2.68 -13.25 4.92
CA ALA A 111 -1.69 -12.47 4.19
C ALA A 111 -1.03 -11.43 5.10
N ASP A 112 0.27 -11.16 4.89
CA ASP A 112 0.97 -10.05 5.55
C ASP A 112 0.71 -8.72 4.85
N CYS A 113 0.41 -8.77 3.55
CA CYS A 113 0.09 -7.61 2.73
C CYS A 113 -0.95 -7.98 1.67
N THR A 114 -1.96 -7.13 1.54
CA THR A 114 -2.91 -7.18 0.42
C THR A 114 -2.72 -5.98 -0.49
N ILE A 115 -2.94 -6.17 -1.79
CA ILE A 115 -2.85 -5.15 -2.84
C ILE A 115 -4.17 -5.11 -3.58
N ALA A 116 -4.77 -3.94 -3.73
CA ALA A 116 -6.00 -3.78 -4.49
C ALA A 116 -5.77 -4.03 -5.99
N VAL A 117 -6.64 -4.84 -6.58
CA VAL A 117 -6.79 -4.98 -8.03
C VAL A 117 -8.06 -4.25 -8.44
N LEU A 118 -7.89 -3.19 -9.20
CA LEU A 118 -8.97 -2.35 -9.67
C LEU A 118 -9.56 -2.91 -10.98
N PRO A 119 -10.87 -2.71 -11.21
CA PRO A 119 -11.47 -3.06 -12.49
C PRO A 119 -10.84 -2.26 -13.64
N PRO A 120 -10.92 -2.75 -14.90
CA PRO A 120 -10.46 -2.00 -16.05
C PRO A 120 -11.13 -0.62 -16.10
N GLN A 121 -10.32 0.44 -16.15
CA GLN A 121 -10.82 1.82 -16.19
C GLN A 121 -10.87 2.28 -17.66
N PRO A 122 -12.03 2.73 -18.19
CA PRO A 122 -12.11 3.36 -19.50
C PRO A 122 -11.21 4.61 -19.53
N GLY A 123 -10.39 4.75 -20.58
CA GLY A 123 -9.52 5.91 -20.74
C GLY A 123 -8.24 5.90 -19.88
N ALA A 124 -7.90 4.81 -19.23
CA ALA A 124 -6.58 4.65 -18.60
C ALA A 124 -5.48 4.70 -19.68
N GLY A 125 -5.14 5.92 -20.07
CA GLY A 125 -4.19 6.23 -21.14
C GLY A 125 -2.77 5.97 -20.71
N GLY A 126 -2.20 4.90 -21.15
CA GLY A 126 -0.78 4.60 -21.05
C GLY A 126 -0.49 3.28 -21.73
N ARG A 127 0.61 3.21 -22.50
CA ARG A 127 1.01 1.97 -23.18
C ARG A 127 1.47 0.85 -22.22
N GLY A 128 1.13 0.91 -20.93
CA GLY A 128 1.51 -0.08 -19.94
C GLY A 128 3.03 -0.22 -19.73
N ILE A 129 3.84 0.73 -20.22
CA ILE A 129 5.31 0.63 -20.19
C ILE A 129 5.82 0.58 -18.75
N VAL A 130 5.35 1.50 -17.90
CA VAL A 130 5.76 1.56 -16.48
C VAL A 130 5.26 0.34 -15.72
N THR A 131 4.00 -0.03 -15.91
CA THR A 131 3.41 -1.25 -15.34
C THR A 131 4.16 -2.50 -15.80
N GLY A 132 4.52 -2.57 -17.08
CA GLY A 132 5.31 -3.66 -17.66
C GLY A 132 6.73 -3.73 -17.07
N LEU A 133 7.37 -2.58 -16.85
CA LEU A 133 8.67 -2.51 -16.17
C LEU A 133 8.57 -3.04 -14.75
N ALA A 134 7.63 -2.52 -13.97
CA ALA A 134 7.41 -2.92 -12.58
C ALA A 134 7.11 -4.44 -12.48
N ARG A 135 6.18 -4.95 -13.29
CA ARG A 135 5.84 -6.38 -13.32
C ARG A 135 7.05 -7.24 -13.65
N ARG A 136 7.79 -6.92 -14.72
CA ARG A 136 9.01 -7.67 -15.09
C ARG A 136 10.07 -7.65 -13.99
N ALA A 137 10.22 -6.52 -13.29
CA ALA A 137 11.16 -6.40 -12.20
C ALA A 137 10.77 -7.30 -11.01
N ILE A 138 9.50 -7.27 -10.61
CA ILE A 138 8.98 -8.12 -9.54
C ILE A 138 9.15 -9.60 -9.91
N VAL A 139 8.75 -10.01 -11.12
CA VAL A 139 8.93 -11.40 -11.59
C VAL A 139 10.40 -11.82 -11.56
N ARG A 140 11.31 -10.97 -12.04
CA ARG A 140 12.75 -11.29 -12.02
C ARG A 140 13.31 -11.42 -10.61
N ALA A 141 12.89 -10.55 -9.70
CA ALA A 141 13.39 -10.55 -8.33
C ALA A 141 12.79 -11.69 -7.49
N THR A 142 11.52 -12.02 -7.69
CA THR A 142 10.75 -12.84 -6.75
C THR A 142 10.15 -14.11 -7.35
N GLY A 143 9.92 -14.14 -8.65
CA GLY A 143 9.17 -15.20 -9.35
C GLY A 143 7.65 -15.01 -9.33
N TRP A 144 7.13 -14.01 -8.59
CA TRP A 144 5.71 -13.69 -8.54
C TRP A 144 5.32 -12.69 -9.64
N SER A 145 4.15 -12.90 -10.28
CA SER A 145 3.64 -12.03 -11.35
C SER A 145 2.40 -11.28 -10.89
N PRO A 146 2.52 -10.00 -10.49
CA PRO A 146 1.38 -9.19 -10.07
C PRO A 146 0.51 -8.77 -11.26
N THR A 147 -0.80 -8.64 -11.03
CA THR A 147 -1.76 -8.07 -11.96
C THR A 147 -1.63 -6.54 -12.02
N GLN A 148 -1.56 -5.90 -10.84
CA GLN A 148 -1.44 -4.44 -10.71
C GLN A 148 -0.27 -4.02 -9.81
N PRO A 149 0.98 -4.07 -10.32
CA PRO A 149 2.19 -3.85 -9.53
C PRO A 149 2.34 -2.43 -8.96
N LEU A 150 1.59 -1.47 -9.49
CA LEU A 150 1.65 -0.05 -9.11
C LEU A 150 0.44 0.40 -8.28
N SER A 151 -0.42 -0.54 -7.84
CA SER A 151 -1.55 -0.18 -6.98
C SER A 151 -1.05 0.34 -5.62
N GLY A 152 -1.51 1.53 -5.26
CA GLY A 152 -1.15 2.21 -4.00
C GLY A 152 -2.00 1.79 -2.81
N GLN A 153 -3.18 1.20 -3.05
CA GLN A 153 -4.09 0.76 -1.99
C GLN A 153 -3.64 -0.59 -1.45
N ARG A 154 -3.20 -0.59 -0.19
CA ARG A 154 -2.60 -1.77 0.45
C ARG A 154 -2.95 -1.83 1.93
N CYS A 155 -3.33 -3.01 2.39
CA CYS A 155 -3.40 -3.30 3.82
C CYS A 155 -2.25 -4.23 4.20
N LEU A 156 -1.54 -3.92 5.27
CA LEU A 156 -0.41 -4.74 5.70
C LEU A 156 -0.19 -4.72 7.21
N THR A 157 0.50 -5.75 7.70
CA THR A 157 0.94 -5.79 9.09
C THR A 157 2.01 -4.74 9.36
N ARG A 158 2.15 -4.30 10.61
CA ARG A 158 3.21 -3.39 11.02
C ARG A 158 4.59 -3.96 10.69
N GLU A 159 4.81 -5.21 10.98
CA GLU A 159 6.08 -5.88 10.76
C GLU A 159 6.45 -5.92 9.27
N ALA A 160 5.49 -6.16 8.38
CA ALA A 160 5.71 -6.10 6.94
C ALA A 160 6.10 -4.69 6.50
N PHE A 161 5.42 -3.65 7.01
CA PHE A 161 5.75 -2.27 6.70
C PHE A 161 7.16 -1.89 7.17
N ASP A 162 7.48 -2.19 8.42
CA ASP A 162 8.79 -1.87 9.02
C ASP A 162 9.93 -2.58 8.27
N THR A 163 9.70 -3.82 7.79
CA THR A 163 10.68 -4.56 6.99
C THR A 163 10.90 -3.93 5.61
N ALA A 164 9.88 -3.31 5.01
CA ALA A 164 9.99 -2.63 3.72
C ALA A 164 10.57 -1.21 3.84
N THR A 165 10.71 -0.68 5.04
CA THR A 165 11.28 0.65 5.31
C THR A 165 12.82 0.59 5.34
N PRO A 166 13.55 1.58 4.78
CA PRO A 166 13.04 2.81 4.13
C PRO A 166 12.43 2.55 2.75
N LEU A 167 11.30 3.19 2.49
CA LEU A 167 10.58 3.03 1.24
C LEU A 167 11.34 3.66 0.06
N SER A 168 11.13 3.12 -1.14
CA SER A 168 11.62 3.75 -2.36
C SER A 168 10.95 5.11 -2.58
N ARG A 169 11.68 6.08 -3.12
CA ARG A 169 11.14 7.40 -3.41
C ARG A 169 10.24 7.40 -4.64
N GLY A 170 9.37 8.39 -4.70
CA GLY A 170 8.50 8.66 -5.84
C GLY A 170 7.61 7.46 -6.18
N TRP A 171 7.45 7.20 -7.46
CA TRP A 171 6.61 6.12 -8.02
C TRP A 171 7.23 4.72 -7.89
N GLY A 172 8.39 4.60 -7.27
CA GLY A 172 9.04 3.32 -6.99
C GLY A 172 8.55 2.64 -5.70
N VAL A 173 7.75 3.33 -4.88
CA VAL A 173 7.27 2.85 -3.58
C VAL A 173 6.62 1.47 -3.69
N GLU A 174 5.62 1.34 -4.52
CA GLU A 174 4.79 0.14 -4.64
C GLU A 174 5.60 -1.06 -5.15
N THR A 175 6.41 -0.82 -6.21
CA THR A 175 7.27 -1.86 -6.79
C THR A 175 8.35 -2.30 -5.80
N GLY A 176 8.99 -1.34 -5.14
CA GLY A 176 10.02 -1.60 -4.16
C GLY A 176 9.49 -2.38 -2.98
N MET A 177 8.43 -1.90 -2.35
CA MET A 177 7.78 -2.58 -1.22
C MET A 177 7.40 -4.02 -1.57
N THR A 178 6.80 -4.25 -2.74
CA THR A 178 6.42 -5.60 -3.18
C THR A 178 7.63 -6.53 -3.27
N ILE A 179 8.76 -6.07 -3.85
CA ILE A 179 9.99 -6.86 -3.95
C ILE A 179 10.52 -7.15 -2.55
N ASP A 180 10.63 -6.14 -1.70
CA ASP A 180 11.24 -6.28 -0.37
C ASP A 180 10.45 -7.23 0.52
N LEU A 181 9.11 -7.12 0.53
CA LEU A 181 8.24 -8.03 1.26
C LEU A 181 8.39 -9.48 0.80
N LEU A 182 8.31 -9.72 -0.50
CA LEU A 182 8.42 -11.08 -1.05
C LEU A 182 9.81 -11.69 -0.81
N VAL A 183 10.88 -10.88 -0.91
CA VAL A 183 12.25 -11.34 -0.64
C VAL A 183 12.44 -11.64 0.85
N ALA A 184 11.88 -10.83 1.72
CA ALA A 184 11.88 -11.06 3.16
C ALA A 184 11.01 -12.26 3.57
N GLY A 185 10.20 -12.79 2.65
CA GLY A 185 9.37 -13.98 2.86
C GLY A 185 7.98 -13.68 3.40
N PHE A 186 7.50 -12.44 3.30
CA PHE A 186 6.12 -12.11 3.61
C PHE A 186 5.14 -12.56 2.52
N THR A 187 3.91 -12.83 2.91
CA THR A 187 2.83 -13.19 1.99
C THR A 187 2.20 -11.93 1.43
N VAL A 188 2.10 -11.88 0.09
CA VAL A 188 1.41 -10.82 -0.62
C VAL A 188 0.26 -11.41 -1.42
N GLN A 189 -0.94 -10.84 -1.27
CA GLN A 189 -2.14 -11.28 -1.97
C GLN A 189 -2.77 -10.11 -2.72
N GLU A 190 -3.16 -10.31 -3.98
CA GLU A 190 -4.00 -9.39 -4.73
C GLU A 190 -5.48 -9.63 -4.42
N VAL A 191 -6.23 -8.54 -4.19
CA VAL A 191 -7.65 -8.59 -3.83
C VAL A 191 -8.43 -7.66 -4.75
N PRO A 192 -9.47 -8.13 -5.44
CA PRO A 192 -10.32 -7.27 -6.24
C PRO A 192 -11.05 -6.22 -5.39
N CYS A 193 -10.99 -4.96 -5.84
CA CYS A 193 -11.64 -3.83 -5.19
C CYS A 193 -12.32 -2.95 -6.25
N ASP A 194 -13.59 -2.61 -6.06
CA ASP A 194 -14.34 -1.75 -7.01
C ASP A 194 -14.03 -0.27 -6.77
N LEU A 195 -12.80 0.11 -7.07
CA LEU A 195 -12.28 1.45 -6.91
C LEU A 195 -12.27 2.22 -8.23
N ARG A 196 -12.53 3.51 -8.16
CA ARG A 196 -12.44 4.42 -9.30
C ARG A 196 -11.41 5.51 -9.03
N HIS A 197 -10.39 5.56 -9.88
CA HIS A 197 -9.42 6.65 -9.88
C HIS A 197 -9.79 7.73 -10.89
N ARG A 198 -9.22 8.92 -10.68
CA ARG A 198 -9.26 9.98 -11.68
C ARG A 198 -8.55 9.52 -12.97
N PRO A 199 -9.18 9.65 -14.15
CA PRO A 199 -8.51 9.35 -15.40
C PRO A 199 -7.25 10.23 -15.55
N SER A 200 -6.12 9.62 -15.87
CA SER A 200 -4.91 10.39 -16.19
C SER A 200 -5.06 11.04 -17.57
N THR A 201 -4.72 12.33 -17.65
CA THR A 201 -4.77 13.07 -18.91
C THR A 201 -3.66 12.65 -19.89
N ASN A 202 -3.95 12.70 -21.20
CA ASN A 202 -3.01 12.35 -22.27
C ASN A 202 -2.23 13.55 -22.85
N ASP A 203 -2.16 14.67 -22.11
CA ASP A 203 -1.46 15.88 -22.47
C ASP A 203 0.08 15.80 -22.23
N LEU A 204 0.79 16.88 -22.55
CA LEU A 204 2.24 16.99 -22.34
C LEU A 204 2.62 16.81 -20.86
N ALA A 205 1.81 17.33 -19.94
CA ALA A 205 2.01 17.17 -18.50
C ALA A 205 1.92 15.69 -18.10
N GLY A 206 0.94 14.96 -18.64
CA GLY A 206 0.81 13.53 -18.46
C GLY A 206 1.99 12.73 -19.04
N GLN A 207 2.65 13.19 -20.11
CA GLN A 207 3.84 12.53 -20.67
C GLN A 207 5.06 12.74 -19.79
N LEU A 208 5.30 13.97 -19.29
CA LEU A 208 6.37 14.28 -18.35
C LEU A 208 6.19 13.48 -17.04
N HIS A 209 4.95 13.41 -16.56
CA HIS A 209 4.58 12.61 -15.40
C HIS A 209 4.92 11.12 -15.58
N ARG A 210 4.59 10.53 -16.73
CA ARG A 210 4.96 9.15 -17.05
C ARG A 210 6.47 8.94 -17.17
N GLY A 211 7.22 9.92 -17.66
CA GLY A 211 8.68 9.90 -17.67
C GLY A 211 9.27 9.84 -16.27
N ALA A 212 8.74 10.66 -15.35
CA ALA A 212 9.14 10.64 -13.94
C ALA A 212 8.79 9.31 -13.28
N GLN A 213 7.59 8.76 -13.53
CA GLN A 213 7.19 7.44 -13.03
C GLN A 213 8.16 6.34 -13.50
N TYR A 214 8.50 6.33 -14.78
CA TYR A 214 9.44 5.35 -15.33
C TYR A 214 10.81 5.44 -14.65
N ARG A 215 11.34 6.66 -14.52
CA ARG A 215 12.63 6.90 -13.85
C ARG A 215 12.62 6.38 -12.41
N ASP A 216 11.59 6.70 -11.63
CA ASP A 216 11.53 6.35 -10.22
C ASP A 216 11.39 4.83 -10.02
N VAL A 217 10.57 4.17 -10.82
CA VAL A 217 10.47 2.70 -10.83
C VAL A 217 11.79 2.07 -11.26
N ALA A 218 12.45 2.61 -12.31
CA ALA A 218 13.74 2.12 -12.77
C ALA A 218 14.83 2.26 -11.69
N LEU A 219 14.85 3.38 -10.95
CA LEU A 219 15.79 3.60 -9.84
C LEU A 219 15.53 2.61 -8.70
N ALA A 220 14.27 2.43 -8.28
CA ALA A 220 13.89 1.49 -7.23
C ALA A 220 14.33 0.05 -7.58
N VAL A 221 14.13 -0.35 -8.84
CA VAL A 221 14.52 -1.67 -9.36
C VAL A 221 16.04 -1.81 -9.45
N SER A 222 16.73 -0.81 -10.00
CA SER A 222 18.19 -0.84 -10.20
C SER A 222 18.92 -0.92 -8.86
N THR A 223 18.49 -0.16 -7.86
CA THR A 223 19.08 -0.20 -6.52
C THR A 223 18.97 -1.60 -5.91
N ARG A 224 17.83 -2.25 -6.03
CA ARG A 224 17.63 -3.62 -5.53
C ARG A 224 18.44 -4.64 -6.30
N LYS A 225 18.53 -4.48 -7.62
CA LYS A 225 19.37 -5.34 -8.47
C LYS A 225 20.84 -5.25 -8.08
N VAL A 226 21.37 -4.05 -7.88
CA VAL A 226 22.77 -3.83 -7.44
C VAL A 226 23.02 -4.45 -6.07
N ARG A 227 22.08 -4.34 -5.16
CA ARG A 227 22.14 -4.93 -3.81
C ARG A 227 21.87 -6.44 -3.78
N GLY A 228 21.62 -7.07 -4.90
CA GLY A 228 21.31 -8.51 -4.96
C GLY A 228 19.98 -8.91 -4.31
N VAL A 229 19.04 -7.96 -4.16
CA VAL A 229 17.73 -8.21 -3.54
C VAL A 229 16.90 -9.09 -4.47
N ARG A 230 16.86 -10.39 -4.18
CA ARG A 230 16.10 -11.37 -4.96
C ARG A 230 15.87 -12.66 -4.17
N VAL A 231 14.78 -13.33 -4.48
CA VAL A 231 14.54 -14.70 -3.99
C VAL A 231 15.45 -15.66 -4.75
N PRO A 232 16.23 -16.52 -4.04
CA PRO A 232 17.05 -17.55 -4.67
C PRO A 232 16.22 -18.46 -5.59
N GLY A 233 16.80 -18.86 -6.73
CA GLY A 233 16.12 -19.70 -7.71
C GLY A 233 15.55 -21.00 -7.12
N SER A 234 16.28 -21.63 -6.20
CA SER A 234 15.84 -22.84 -5.49
C SER A 234 14.58 -22.67 -4.63
N ARG A 235 14.21 -21.41 -4.29
CA ARG A 235 13.01 -21.10 -3.52
C ARG A 235 11.82 -20.64 -4.37
N ARG A 236 12.00 -20.55 -5.69
CA ARG A 236 10.96 -20.05 -6.58
C ARG A 236 9.95 -21.09 -6.99
N GLY A 237 10.25 -22.38 -6.97
CA GLY A 237 9.42 -23.57 -7.23
C GLY A 237 8.08 -23.35 -7.98
N ASP A 238 7.37 -24.42 -8.26
CA ASP A 238 6.03 -24.39 -8.87
C ASP A 238 4.97 -23.92 -7.86
N ARG A 239 4.87 -22.61 -7.70
CA ARG A 239 3.88 -22.00 -6.81
C ARG A 239 2.82 -21.27 -7.61
N PRO A 240 1.56 -21.26 -7.16
CA PRO A 240 0.54 -20.40 -7.74
C PRO A 240 1.03 -18.93 -7.81
N ALA A 241 0.64 -18.24 -8.88
CA ALA A 241 1.12 -16.89 -9.17
C ALA A 241 0.84 -15.86 -8.06
N ASN A 242 -0.14 -16.13 -7.18
CA ASN A 242 -0.52 -15.30 -6.05
C ASN A 242 0.13 -15.73 -4.72
N GLN A 243 0.93 -16.79 -4.72
CA GLN A 243 1.67 -17.20 -3.54
C GLN A 243 3.08 -16.62 -3.58
N ARG A 244 3.59 -16.25 -2.42
CA ARG A 244 4.94 -15.74 -2.32
C ARG A 244 5.98 -16.87 -2.51
N PRO A 245 7.03 -16.62 -3.24
CA PRO A 245 8.23 -17.41 -3.14
C PRO A 245 8.98 -17.01 -1.86
N GLY A 246 9.63 -17.89 -1.19
CA GLY A 246 10.42 -17.55 -0.02
C GLY A 246 10.30 -18.59 1.08
N ARG A 247 10.55 -18.17 2.31
CA ARG A 247 10.45 -19.03 3.47
C ARG A 247 9.00 -19.44 3.76
N PRO A 248 8.79 -20.54 4.46
CA PRO A 248 7.47 -20.89 4.96
C PRO A 248 6.86 -19.71 5.72
N TYR A 249 5.55 -19.66 5.71
CA TYR A 249 4.84 -18.71 6.54
C TYR A 249 5.32 -18.82 7.98
N ARG A 250 5.19 -17.73 8.69
CA ARG A 250 5.36 -17.70 10.13
C ARG A 250 4.22 -18.44 10.82
N ALA A 251 4.07 -18.20 12.11
CA ALA A 251 3.02 -18.80 12.92
C ALA A 251 1.62 -18.64 12.32
N TRP A 252 1.35 -17.56 11.60
CA TRP A 252 0.06 -17.34 10.99
C TRP A 252 -0.21 -18.16 9.70
N SER A 253 0.80 -18.85 9.15
CA SER A 253 0.56 -19.87 8.13
C SER A 253 0.02 -21.16 8.73
N THR A 254 0.25 -21.34 10.01
CA THR A 254 -0.45 -22.33 10.81
C THR A 254 -1.75 -21.66 11.25
N PRO A 255 -2.93 -22.22 10.97
CA PRO A 255 -4.17 -21.64 11.48
C PRO A 255 -3.96 -21.39 12.98
N PRO A 256 -4.33 -20.21 13.51
CA PRO A 256 -4.30 -20.03 14.93
C PRO A 256 -5.07 -21.21 15.50
N GLU A 257 -4.42 -22.00 16.36
CA GLU A 257 -5.12 -22.99 17.15
C GLU A 257 -6.32 -22.24 17.66
N SER A 258 -7.51 -22.70 17.23
CA SER A 258 -8.75 -22.10 17.67
C SER A 258 -8.57 -21.91 19.16
N ARG A 259 -8.52 -20.65 19.63
CA ARG A 259 -8.64 -20.39 21.04
C ARG A 259 -9.93 -21.08 21.41
N THR A 260 -9.81 -22.31 21.84
CA THR A 260 -10.88 -22.98 22.51
C THR A 260 -11.27 -22.01 23.59
N ALA A 261 -12.42 -21.38 23.40
CA ALA A 261 -13.08 -20.67 24.46
C ALA A 261 -13.06 -21.68 25.61
N ASP A 262 -12.33 -21.34 26.64
CA ASP A 262 -12.34 -22.09 27.87
C ASP A 262 -13.79 -22.13 28.32
N PRO A 263 -14.44 -23.27 28.33
CA PRO A 263 -15.82 -23.32 28.82
C PRO A 263 -15.72 -23.37 30.32
N ALA A 264 -16.21 -22.36 30.97
CA ALA A 264 -16.41 -22.28 32.41
C ALA A 264 -15.23 -21.72 33.23
N ASP A 265 -15.45 -20.57 33.86
CA ASP A 265 -16.09 -20.54 35.17
C ASP A 265 -16.81 -19.19 35.37
#